data_5edad055cc7624aa02fe4e436541e5e9
#
_entry.id   5edad055cc7624aa02fe4e436541e5e9
#
_cell.length_a   1.000
_cell.length_b   1.000
_cell.length_c   1.000
_cell.angle_alpha   90.00
_cell.angle_beta   90.00
_cell.angle_gamma   90.00
#
_symmetry.space_group_name_H-M   'P 1'
#
loop_
_entity.id
_entity.type
_entity.pdbx_description
1 polymer ?
#
loop_
_entity_poly.entity_id
_entity_poly.type
_entity_poly.pdbx_seq_one_letter_code
_entity_poly.pdbx_strand_id
1 'polypeptide(L)'
;MKKILFIDRDGTLVLEPDDEQIDSLEKLEFYPEVFTYLGKISKELDYELVMVTNQDGLGTKSFPEEFFWPAHNKLLNSFKNEGVTFSEIFIDRSFPNDNASTRKPRTGMLTNYLDNSDYNLSESYVIGDRISDLEFAIN
;
A
#
# COMPACT_ATOMS: atom_id res chain seq x y z
N MET A 1 19.68 -10.22 -6.97
CA MET A 1 18.93 -8.95 -6.81
C MET A 1 17.54 -9.23 -6.28
N LYS A 2 17.08 -8.41 -5.38
CA LYS A 2 15.76 -8.57 -4.77
C LYS A 2 14.68 -7.98 -5.68
N LYS A 3 13.58 -8.70 -5.80
CA LYS A 3 12.39 -8.25 -6.52
C LYS A 3 11.36 -7.74 -5.52
N ILE A 4 10.62 -6.71 -5.90
CA ILE A 4 9.66 -6.05 -5.02
C ILE A 4 8.27 -6.07 -5.65
N LEU A 5 7.28 -6.35 -4.83
CA LEU A 5 5.88 -6.18 -5.18
C LEU A 5 5.36 -4.97 -4.41
N PHE A 6 5.14 -3.88 -5.12
CA PHE A 6 4.55 -2.66 -4.55
C PHE A 6 3.04 -2.81 -4.59
N ILE A 7 2.38 -2.72 -3.45
CA ILE A 7 0.96 -3.02 -3.32
C ILE A 7 0.23 -1.82 -2.75
N ASP A 8 -0.80 -1.36 -3.47
CA ASP A 8 -1.76 -0.40 -2.94
C ASP A 8 -2.59 -1.07 -1.85
N ARG A 9 -3.19 -0.26 -0.98
CA ARG A 9 -3.98 -0.74 0.16
C ARG A 9 -5.48 -0.72 -0.16
N ASP A 10 -6.07 0.47 -0.25
CA ASP A 10 -7.52 0.64 -0.41
C ASP A 10 -7.93 0.32 -1.85
N GLY A 11 -8.90 -0.56 -2.01
CA GLY A 11 -9.33 -1.05 -3.32
C GLY A 11 -8.51 -2.23 -3.87
N THR A 12 -7.48 -2.65 -3.16
CA THR A 12 -6.59 -3.76 -3.58
C THR A 12 -6.51 -4.83 -2.51
N LEU A 13 -6.04 -4.49 -1.32
CA LEU A 13 -5.99 -5.42 -0.18
C LEU A 13 -7.32 -5.44 0.58
N VAL A 14 -7.96 -4.31 0.65
CA VAL A 14 -9.26 -4.11 1.31
C VAL A 14 -10.19 -3.37 0.38
N LEU A 15 -11.50 -3.53 0.60
CA LEU A 15 -12.51 -2.81 -0.16
C LEU A 15 -12.44 -1.32 0.18
N GLU A 16 -12.60 -0.46 -0.82
CA GLU A 16 -12.60 0.98 -0.61
C GLU A 16 -14.01 1.47 -0.30
N PRO A 17 -14.21 2.16 0.84
CA PRO A 17 -15.52 2.75 1.13
C PRO A 17 -15.81 3.96 0.25
N ASP A 18 -17.09 4.37 0.19
CA ASP A 18 -17.53 5.46 -0.68
C ASP A 18 -16.82 6.79 -0.40
N ASP A 19 -16.47 7.06 0.85
CA ASP A 19 -15.73 8.27 1.24
C ASP A 19 -14.21 8.13 1.12
N GLU A 20 -13.74 6.99 0.61
CA GLU A 20 -12.32 6.69 0.41
C GLU A 20 -11.48 6.68 1.70
N GLN A 21 -12.13 6.58 2.87
CA GLN A 21 -11.44 6.57 4.16
C GLN A 21 -11.87 5.36 4.99
N ILE A 22 -10.90 4.51 5.37
CA ILE A 22 -11.15 3.44 6.34
C ILE A 22 -10.79 3.99 7.72
N ASP A 23 -11.74 4.68 8.31
CA ASP A 23 -11.59 5.39 9.58
C ASP A 23 -12.30 4.71 10.76
N SER A 24 -12.68 3.45 10.59
CA SER A 24 -13.24 2.63 11.66
C SER A 24 -13.00 1.15 11.37
N LEU A 25 -13.07 0.32 12.42
CA LEU A 25 -12.98 -1.12 12.25
C LEU A 25 -14.16 -1.68 11.45
N GLU A 26 -15.32 -1.06 11.53
CA GLU A 26 -16.50 -1.49 10.78
C GLU A 26 -16.32 -1.35 9.27
N LYS A 27 -15.54 -0.38 8.83
CA LYS A 27 -15.27 -0.17 7.40
C LYS A 27 -14.19 -1.10 6.86
N LEU A 28 -13.46 -1.79 7.74
CA LEU A 28 -12.38 -2.68 7.31
C LEU A 28 -12.97 -3.98 6.78
N GLU A 29 -12.95 -4.13 5.46
CA GLU A 29 -13.38 -5.34 4.77
C GLU A 29 -12.29 -5.75 3.79
N PHE A 30 -11.81 -6.98 3.91
CA PHE A 30 -10.76 -7.48 3.05
C PHE A 30 -11.29 -7.81 1.67
N TYR A 31 -10.46 -7.59 0.66
CA TYR A 31 -10.81 -7.94 -0.71
C TYR A 31 -11.02 -9.47 -0.81
N PRO A 32 -12.04 -9.94 -1.53
CA PRO A 32 -12.29 -11.38 -1.62
C PRO A 32 -11.05 -12.16 -2.04
N GLU A 33 -10.75 -13.22 -1.30
CA GLU A 33 -9.64 -14.15 -1.55
C GLU A 33 -8.23 -13.54 -1.42
N VAL A 34 -8.09 -12.31 -0.89
CA VAL A 34 -6.79 -11.65 -0.76
C VAL A 34 -5.81 -12.47 0.07
N PHE A 35 -6.25 -13.08 1.15
CA PHE A 35 -5.36 -13.89 1.99
C PHE A 35 -4.85 -15.14 1.26
N THR A 36 -5.69 -15.77 0.48
CA THR A 36 -5.33 -16.95 -0.30
C THR A 36 -4.23 -16.62 -1.32
N TYR A 37 -4.47 -15.61 -2.14
CA TYR A 37 -3.55 -15.31 -3.23
C TYR A 37 -2.29 -14.58 -2.77
N LEU A 38 -2.41 -13.62 -1.88
CA LEU A 38 -1.23 -12.92 -1.37
C LEU A 38 -0.37 -13.85 -0.50
N GLY A 39 -1.01 -14.76 0.22
CA GLY A 39 -0.32 -15.82 0.96
C GLY A 39 0.51 -16.72 0.04
N LYS A 40 -0.03 -17.09 -1.12
CA LYS A 40 0.71 -17.87 -2.14
C LYS A 40 1.89 -17.08 -2.68
N ILE A 41 1.69 -15.83 -3.02
CA ILE A 41 2.77 -14.96 -3.53
C ILE A 41 3.89 -14.87 -2.50
N SER A 42 3.54 -14.65 -1.24
CA SER A 42 4.51 -14.51 -0.16
C SER A 42 5.32 -15.79 0.08
N LYS A 43 4.69 -16.95 -0.07
CA LYS A 43 5.34 -18.25 0.22
C LYS A 43 6.03 -18.88 -0.98
N GLU A 44 5.49 -18.71 -2.18
CA GLU A 44 5.94 -19.41 -3.39
C GLU A 44 6.80 -18.56 -4.30
N LEU A 45 6.66 -17.25 -4.22
CA LEU A 45 7.43 -16.31 -5.05
C LEU A 45 8.41 -15.52 -4.19
N ASP A 46 9.56 -15.21 -4.77
CA ASP A 46 10.64 -14.50 -4.07
C ASP A 46 10.50 -12.98 -4.26
N TYR A 47 9.45 -12.42 -3.64
CA TYR A 47 9.21 -10.97 -3.65
C TYR A 47 9.19 -10.41 -2.23
N GLU A 48 9.81 -9.23 -2.06
CA GLU A 48 9.54 -8.41 -0.89
C GLU A 48 8.24 -7.65 -1.12
N LEU A 49 7.38 -7.62 -0.12
CA LEU A 49 6.10 -6.92 -0.21
C LEU A 49 6.24 -5.53 0.42
N VAL A 50 5.93 -4.51 -0.36
CA VAL A 50 5.98 -3.12 0.08
C VAL A 50 4.61 -2.49 -0.15
N MET A 51 4.01 -1.96 0.91
CA MET A 51 2.74 -1.24 0.80
C MET A 51 3.01 0.22 0.48
N VAL A 52 2.33 0.76 -0.51
CA VAL A 52 2.41 2.17 -0.89
C VAL A 52 1.00 2.72 -1.02
N THR A 53 0.59 3.58 -0.12
CA THR A 53 -0.79 4.06 -0.08
C THR A 53 -0.87 5.58 0.08
N ASN A 54 -1.81 6.19 -0.63
CA ASN A 54 -2.21 7.57 -0.44
C ASN A 54 -3.39 7.60 0.55
N GLN A 55 -3.22 8.32 1.65
CA GLN A 55 -4.26 8.52 2.66
C GLN A 55 -4.49 10.02 2.82
N ASP A 56 -5.32 10.57 1.94
CA ASP A 56 -5.50 12.01 1.80
C ASP A 56 -5.95 12.68 3.10
N GLY A 57 -5.15 13.62 3.56
CA GLY A 57 -5.47 14.41 4.74
C GLY A 57 -5.32 13.69 6.08
N LEU A 58 -4.68 12.52 6.12
CA LEU A 58 -4.44 11.81 7.38
C LEU A 58 -3.71 12.71 8.38
N GLY A 59 -4.24 12.81 9.59
CA GLY A 59 -3.72 13.68 10.64
C GLY A 59 -4.41 15.04 10.71
N THR A 60 -5.29 15.35 9.74
CA THR A 60 -6.10 16.57 9.75
C THR A 60 -7.50 16.28 10.32
N LYS A 61 -8.33 17.32 10.43
CA LYS A 61 -9.72 17.17 10.91
C LYS A 61 -10.55 16.29 9.99
N SER A 62 -10.24 16.24 8.70
CA SER A 62 -10.99 15.41 7.75
C SER A 62 -10.64 13.92 7.87
N PHE A 63 -9.48 13.59 8.46
CA PHE A 63 -9.08 12.20 8.67
C PHE A 63 -8.19 12.09 9.93
N PRO A 64 -8.79 12.13 11.13
CA PRO A 64 -8.01 12.03 12.38
C PRO A 64 -7.24 10.73 12.50
N GLU A 65 -6.01 10.79 12.98
CA GLU A 65 -5.16 9.60 13.14
C GLU A 65 -5.78 8.58 14.08
N GLU A 66 -6.44 9.01 15.14
CA GLU A 66 -7.07 8.11 16.12
C GLU A 66 -8.12 7.18 15.51
N PHE A 67 -8.68 7.54 14.35
CA PHE A 67 -9.64 6.71 13.62
C PHE A 67 -8.99 5.86 12.53
N PHE A 68 -7.78 6.22 12.10
CA PHE A 68 -7.05 5.47 11.06
C PHE A 68 -6.33 4.24 11.62
N TRP A 69 -5.56 4.42 12.68
CA TRP A 69 -4.63 3.40 13.15
C TRP A 69 -5.29 2.09 13.62
N PRO A 70 -6.44 2.09 14.32
CA PRO A 70 -7.04 0.82 14.73
C PRO A 70 -7.32 -0.12 13.56
N ALA A 71 -7.92 0.37 12.48
CA ALA A 71 -8.20 -0.43 11.30
C ALA A 71 -6.90 -0.83 10.58
N HIS A 72 -5.96 0.08 10.44
CA HIS A 72 -4.68 -0.18 9.78
C HIS A 72 -3.87 -1.26 10.53
N ASN A 73 -3.80 -1.16 11.85
CA ASN A 73 -3.10 -2.15 12.66
C ASN A 73 -3.80 -3.52 12.60
N LYS A 74 -5.12 -3.55 12.55
CA LYS A 74 -5.87 -4.79 12.38
C LYS A 74 -5.58 -5.44 11.03
N LEU A 75 -5.47 -4.63 9.99
CA LEU A 75 -5.10 -5.08 8.65
C LEU A 75 -3.72 -5.76 8.69
N LEU A 76 -2.72 -5.10 9.26
CA LEU A 76 -1.36 -5.63 9.34
C LEU A 76 -1.30 -6.92 10.14
N ASN A 77 -1.98 -6.98 11.29
CA ASN A 77 -2.02 -8.18 12.12
C ASN A 77 -2.74 -9.33 11.42
N SER A 78 -3.80 -9.05 10.69
CA SER A 78 -4.55 -10.08 9.96
C SER A 78 -3.67 -10.71 8.87
N PHE A 79 -2.90 -9.92 8.12
CA PHE A 79 -1.95 -10.46 7.16
C PHE A 79 -0.81 -11.23 7.83
N LYS A 80 -0.29 -10.71 8.93
CA LYS A 80 0.76 -11.40 9.69
C LYS A 80 0.31 -12.77 10.17
N ASN A 81 -0.92 -12.89 10.63
CA ASN A 81 -1.50 -14.16 11.07
C ASN A 81 -1.58 -15.17 9.92
N GLU A 82 -1.69 -14.72 8.69
CA GLU A 82 -1.71 -15.56 7.50
C GLU A 82 -0.31 -15.72 6.87
N GLY A 83 0.74 -15.33 7.58
CA GLY A 83 2.12 -15.46 7.11
C GLY A 83 2.56 -14.41 6.12
N VAL A 84 1.84 -13.29 6.02
CA VAL A 84 2.17 -12.19 5.11
C VAL A 84 2.69 -11.00 5.91
N THR A 85 3.95 -10.62 5.65
CA THR A 85 4.59 -9.44 6.27
C THR A 85 5.03 -8.47 5.19
N PHE A 86 4.86 -7.18 5.46
CA PHE A 86 5.34 -6.12 4.58
C PHE A 86 6.71 -5.65 5.06
N SER A 87 7.69 -5.63 4.16
CA SER A 87 9.04 -5.15 4.49
C SER A 87 9.05 -3.68 4.84
N GLU A 88 8.23 -2.90 4.13
CA GLU A 88 8.08 -1.47 4.31
C GLU A 88 6.64 -1.06 4.05
N ILE A 89 6.20 0.01 4.71
CA ILE A 89 4.88 0.58 4.52
C ILE A 89 5.05 2.08 4.36
N PHE A 90 4.68 2.60 3.17
CA PHE A 90 4.76 4.02 2.87
C PHE A 90 3.36 4.61 2.80
N ILE A 91 3.11 5.62 3.61
CA ILE A 91 1.82 6.31 3.69
C ILE A 91 2.05 7.77 3.34
N ASP A 92 1.43 8.23 2.25
CA ASP A 92 1.41 9.65 1.92
C ASP A 92 0.12 10.28 2.43
N ARG A 93 0.24 11.39 3.14
CA ARG A 93 -0.87 12.07 3.82
C ARG A 93 -1.36 13.31 3.07
N SER A 94 -0.71 13.67 1.98
CA SER A 94 -1.01 14.90 1.26
C SER A 94 -2.33 14.82 0.51
N PHE A 95 -2.88 16.00 0.21
CA PHE A 95 -4.00 16.11 -0.73
C PHE A 95 -3.47 16.20 -2.17
N PRO A 96 -4.32 15.88 -3.17
CA PRO A 96 -3.88 15.98 -4.58
C PRO A 96 -3.30 17.34 -4.96
N ASN A 97 -3.87 18.42 -4.40
CA ASN A 97 -3.43 19.79 -4.71
C ASN A 97 -2.08 20.17 -4.10
N ASP A 98 -1.58 19.39 -3.15
CA ASP A 98 -0.29 19.67 -2.50
C ASP A 98 0.90 19.36 -3.41
N ASN A 99 0.70 18.57 -4.47
CA ASN A 99 1.75 18.16 -5.39
C ASN A 99 2.98 17.54 -4.72
N ALA A 100 2.77 16.80 -3.63
CA ALA A 100 3.88 16.21 -2.87
C ALA A 100 4.64 15.18 -3.70
N SER A 101 5.97 15.18 -3.59
CA SER A 101 6.82 14.21 -4.31
C SER A 101 6.61 12.77 -3.82
N THR A 102 6.08 12.59 -2.61
CA THR A 102 5.80 11.30 -2.00
C THR A 102 4.45 10.72 -2.39
N ARG A 103 3.57 11.52 -3.00
CA ARG A 103 2.24 11.06 -3.41
C ARG A 103 2.30 10.31 -4.74
N LYS A 104 1.71 9.09 -4.79
CA LYS A 104 1.54 8.38 -6.06
C LYS A 104 0.76 9.26 -7.06
N PRO A 105 1.13 9.30 -8.33
CA PRO A 105 2.09 8.43 -9.05
C PRO A 105 3.56 8.84 -8.92
N ARG A 106 3.92 9.81 -8.10
CA ARG A 106 5.30 10.20 -7.87
C ARG A 106 5.99 9.20 -6.96
N THR A 107 7.32 9.09 -7.09
CA THR A 107 8.11 8.03 -6.48
C THR A 107 9.00 8.52 -5.33
N GLY A 108 8.70 9.70 -4.76
CA GLY A 108 9.54 10.29 -3.71
C GLY A 108 9.71 9.45 -2.45
N MET A 109 8.75 8.55 -2.15
CA MET A 109 8.86 7.63 -1.01
C MET A 109 9.83 6.46 -1.27
N LEU A 110 10.21 6.24 -2.52
CA LEU A 110 10.91 5.03 -2.95
C LEU A 110 12.40 5.25 -3.23
N THR A 111 12.98 6.34 -2.77
CA THR A 111 14.38 6.67 -3.08
C THR A 111 15.35 5.56 -2.70
N ASN A 112 15.09 4.85 -1.59
CA ASN A 112 15.94 3.74 -1.15
C ASN A 112 15.92 2.55 -2.12
N TYR A 113 14.86 2.40 -2.91
CA TYR A 113 14.72 1.31 -3.89
C TYR A 113 15.19 1.72 -5.27
N LEU A 114 14.89 2.97 -5.68
CA LEU A 114 15.19 3.45 -7.03
C LEU A 114 16.69 3.54 -7.28
N ASP A 115 17.46 3.95 -6.27
CA ASP A 115 18.89 4.17 -6.38
C ASP A 115 19.75 3.00 -5.85
N ASN A 116 19.10 1.90 -5.45
CA ASN A 116 19.78 0.77 -4.84
C ASN A 116 19.91 -0.39 -5.83
N SER A 117 21.14 -0.72 -6.20
CA SER A 117 21.44 -1.81 -7.14
C SER A 117 21.10 -3.21 -6.60
N ASP A 118 20.82 -3.35 -5.31
CA ASP A 118 20.40 -4.62 -4.70
C ASP A 118 18.98 -5.00 -5.12
N TYR A 119 18.20 -4.06 -5.69
CA TYR A 119 16.82 -4.29 -6.10
C TYR A 119 16.69 -4.34 -7.62
N ASN A 120 15.97 -5.34 -8.10
CA ASN A 120 15.68 -5.51 -9.52
C ASN A 120 14.32 -4.92 -9.85
N LEU A 121 14.28 -3.63 -10.18
CA LEU A 121 13.04 -2.93 -10.47
C LEU A 121 12.42 -3.36 -11.81
N SER A 122 13.22 -3.81 -12.76
CA SER A 122 12.68 -4.28 -14.05
C SER A 122 11.86 -5.55 -13.92
N GLU A 123 12.07 -6.35 -12.88
CA GLU A 123 11.30 -7.57 -12.58
C GLU A 123 10.36 -7.38 -11.40
N SER A 124 10.19 -6.14 -10.93
CA SER A 124 9.26 -5.80 -9.86
C SER A 124 7.93 -5.35 -10.45
N TYR A 125 6.86 -5.42 -9.64
CA TYR A 125 5.51 -5.12 -10.09
C TYR A 125 4.80 -4.17 -9.13
N VAL A 126 3.79 -3.49 -9.64
CA VAL A 126 2.85 -2.67 -8.86
C VAL A 126 1.46 -3.27 -9.00
N ILE A 127 0.77 -3.47 -7.89
CA ILE A 127 -0.63 -3.90 -7.86
C ILE A 127 -1.46 -2.77 -7.28
N GLY A 128 -2.46 -2.33 -8.02
CA GLY A 128 -3.37 -1.28 -7.59
C GLY A 128 -4.62 -1.22 -8.48
N ASP A 129 -5.59 -0.40 -8.09
CA ASP A 129 -6.90 -0.31 -8.73
C ASP A 129 -7.13 1.01 -9.47
N ARG A 130 -6.13 1.90 -9.51
CA ARG A 130 -6.28 3.25 -10.09
C ARG A 130 -5.28 3.53 -11.19
N ILE A 131 -5.60 4.51 -12.04
CA ILE A 131 -4.68 4.99 -13.07
C ILE A 131 -3.37 5.50 -12.44
N SER A 132 -3.42 6.12 -11.26
CA SER A 132 -2.23 6.57 -10.55
C SER A 132 -1.27 5.43 -10.20
N ASP A 133 -1.78 4.22 -9.95
CA ASP A 133 -0.95 3.04 -9.71
C ASP A 133 -0.26 2.59 -10.99
N LEU A 134 -0.93 2.65 -12.13
CA LEU A 134 -0.32 2.38 -13.43
C LEU A 134 0.77 3.39 -13.74
N GLU A 135 0.52 4.67 -13.54
CA GLU A 135 1.51 5.74 -13.75
C GLU A 135 2.70 5.57 -12.80
N PHE A 136 2.44 5.17 -11.56
CA PHE A 136 3.46 4.88 -10.57
C PHE A 136 4.40 3.76 -11.04
N ALA A 137 3.86 2.72 -11.66
CA ALA A 137 4.65 1.61 -12.20
C ALA A 137 5.56 2.03 -13.36
N ILE A 138 5.10 3.00 -14.16
CA ILE A 138 5.85 3.51 -15.31
C ILE A 138 6.99 4.44 -14.86
N ASN A 139 6.74 5.22 -13.82
CA ASN A 139 7.75 6.12 -13.28
C ASN A 139 8.79 5.32 -12.46
#